data_65fac5bc99bb9c5cf2dc9cb6f9064912
#
_entry.id   65fac5bc99bb9c5cf2dc9cb6f9064912
#
_cell.length_a   1.000
_cell.length_b   1.000
_cell.length_c   1.000
_cell.angle_alpha   90.00
_cell.angle_beta   90.00
_cell.angle_gamma   90.00
#
_symmetry.space_group_name_H-M   'P 1'
#
loop_
_entity.id
_entity.type
_entity.pdbx_description
1 polymer ?
#
loop_
_entity_poly.entity_id
_entity_poly.type
_entity_poly.pdbx_seq_one_letter_code
_entity_poly.pdbx_strand_id
1 'polypeptide(L)'
;NYNKNKITDVMNNHFHHNSNANKRRVEGYNGKNILALDMLQRVLKLGIYADYLLVDSWYAKPDFINTVQTNGLNVIARIANNPRIWQFVGKHNTLESLYTQAKKQKTSKFGNYNTIKYTYISTITTHKTLGRIKIVFIKTKDNLIPIISTNTNLSDIEIINTYKKRWNIEQGYKDLREYFQFGKEENRIYEALIARITLSFLAYNITSYINRI
;
A
#
# COMPACT_ATOMS: atom_id res chain seq x y z
N ASN A 1 9.66 -4.39 -18.90
CA ASN A 1 10.90 -3.65 -19.23
C ASN A 1 10.59 -2.62 -20.31
N TYR A 2 10.14 -1.44 -19.90
CA TYR A 2 10.11 -0.31 -20.82
C TYR A 2 11.55 0.11 -21.11
N ASN A 3 11.93 0.06 -22.37
CA ASN A 3 13.26 0.45 -22.80
C ASN A 3 13.39 1.98 -22.65
N LYS A 4 14.12 2.44 -21.63
CA LYS A 4 14.30 3.87 -21.30
C LYS A 4 14.75 4.70 -22.52
N ASN A 5 15.58 4.14 -23.37
CA ASN A 5 16.14 4.85 -24.54
C ASN A 5 15.08 5.15 -25.61
N LYS A 6 14.14 4.22 -25.87
CA LYS A 6 13.05 4.45 -26.83
C LYS A 6 12.07 5.54 -26.41
N ILE A 7 11.90 5.73 -25.10
CA ILE A 7 10.95 6.70 -24.55
C ILE A 7 11.58 8.10 -24.58
N THR A 8 12.90 8.21 -24.34
CA THR A 8 13.62 9.48 -24.40
C THR A 8 13.59 10.07 -25.82
N ASP A 9 13.72 9.25 -26.85
CA ASP A 9 13.65 9.71 -28.26
C ASP A 9 12.26 10.20 -28.65
N VAL A 10 11.19 9.55 -28.17
CA VAL A 10 9.80 9.99 -28.41
C VAL A 10 9.47 11.27 -27.65
N MET A 11 10.08 11.48 -26.48
CA MET A 11 9.87 12.68 -25.66
C MET A 11 10.52 13.94 -26.25
N ASN A 12 11.68 13.80 -26.89
CA ASN A 12 12.41 14.95 -27.43
C ASN A 12 11.77 15.57 -28.67
N ASN A 13 10.87 14.85 -29.36
CA ASN A 13 10.42 15.26 -30.70
C ASN A 13 8.96 15.73 -30.79
N HIS A 14 8.09 15.57 -29.78
CA HIS A 14 6.64 15.79 -30.01
C HIS A 14 5.85 16.49 -28.90
N PHE A 15 6.44 16.92 -27.78
CA PHE A 15 5.66 17.52 -26.69
C PHE A 15 6.28 18.78 -26.11
N HIS A 16 5.42 19.78 -25.92
CA HIS A 16 5.80 21.00 -25.20
C HIS A 16 6.30 20.63 -23.78
N HIS A 17 7.52 21.05 -23.40
CA HIS A 17 8.14 20.69 -22.11
C HIS A 17 7.27 21.02 -20.88
N ASN A 18 6.44 22.03 -20.96
CA ASN A 18 5.55 22.46 -19.88
C ASN A 18 4.16 21.85 -19.91
N SER A 19 3.85 20.97 -20.88
CA SER A 19 2.54 20.33 -20.96
C SER A 19 2.32 19.35 -19.80
N ASN A 20 1.08 19.22 -19.34
CA ASN A 20 0.73 18.24 -18.31
C ASN A 20 1.03 16.81 -18.77
N ALA A 21 0.88 16.51 -20.05
CA ALA A 21 1.24 15.24 -20.65
C ALA A 21 2.73 14.92 -20.46
N ASN A 22 3.61 15.89 -20.70
CA ASN A 22 5.04 15.71 -20.51
C ASN A 22 5.41 15.54 -19.03
N LYS A 23 4.84 16.37 -18.14
CA LYS A 23 5.05 16.23 -16.68
C LYS A 23 4.70 14.83 -16.19
N ARG A 24 3.55 14.27 -16.64
CA ARG A 24 3.11 12.91 -16.26
C ARG A 24 4.03 11.82 -16.80
N ARG A 25 4.57 12.01 -18.00
CA ARG A 25 5.54 11.07 -18.56
C ARG A 25 6.85 11.08 -17.79
N VAL A 26 7.36 12.27 -17.45
CA VAL A 26 8.55 12.40 -16.61
C VAL A 26 8.34 11.75 -15.24
N GLU A 27 7.19 11.97 -14.60
CA GLU A 27 6.81 11.25 -13.37
C GLU A 27 6.87 9.73 -13.56
N GLY A 28 6.45 9.21 -14.71
CA GLY A 28 6.45 7.77 -15.01
C GLY A 28 7.82 7.09 -15.00
N TYR A 29 8.92 7.85 -15.06
CA TYR A 29 10.30 7.32 -14.93
C TYR A 29 10.70 7.10 -13.48
N ASN A 30 10.03 7.76 -12.55
CA ASN A 30 10.31 7.59 -11.13
C ASN A 30 9.91 6.19 -10.66
N GLY A 31 10.68 5.64 -9.73
CA GLY A 31 10.31 4.37 -9.10
C GLY A 31 8.97 4.49 -8.38
N LYS A 32 8.17 3.44 -8.40
CA LYS A 32 6.81 3.42 -7.80
C LYS A 32 6.76 3.92 -6.35
N ASN A 33 7.79 3.66 -5.55
CA ASN A 33 7.85 4.14 -4.17
C ASN A 33 8.00 5.67 -4.10
N ILE A 34 8.78 6.27 -5.01
CA ILE A 34 8.95 7.73 -5.11
C ILE A 34 7.62 8.35 -5.50
N LEU A 35 6.96 7.82 -6.53
CA LEU A 35 5.64 8.29 -6.96
C LEU A 35 4.61 8.20 -5.83
N ALA A 36 4.61 7.12 -5.07
CA ALA A 36 3.68 6.96 -3.95
C ALA A 36 3.92 8.00 -2.84
N LEU A 37 5.18 8.32 -2.55
CA LEU A 37 5.53 9.37 -1.59
C LEU A 37 5.13 10.76 -2.10
N ASP A 38 5.36 11.07 -3.38
CA ASP A 38 4.94 12.32 -4.00
C ASP A 38 3.41 12.48 -3.98
N MET A 39 2.68 11.39 -4.24
CA MET A 39 1.22 11.37 -4.12
C MET A 39 0.78 11.63 -2.67
N LEU A 40 1.40 10.98 -1.70
CA LEU A 40 1.12 11.17 -0.28
C LEU A 40 1.33 12.64 0.12
N GLN A 41 2.46 13.24 -0.26
CA GLN A 41 2.75 14.64 0.05
C GLN A 41 1.71 15.59 -0.57
N ARG A 42 1.26 15.31 -1.80
CA ARG A 42 0.19 16.10 -2.45
C ARG A 42 -1.13 16.01 -1.68
N VAL A 43 -1.50 14.82 -1.23
CA VAL A 43 -2.72 14.60 -0.44
C VAL A 43 -2.66 15.34 0.90
N LEU A 44 -1.53 15.27 1.61
CA LEU A 44 -1.33 15.97 2.87
C LEU A 44 -1.36 17.49 2.71
N LYS A 45 -0.78 18.04 1.62
CA LYS A 45 -0.86 19.47 1.29
C LYS A 45 -2.28 19.96 1.01
N LEU A 46 -3.17 19.08 0.57
CA LEU A 46 -4.59 19.36 0.39
C LEU A 46 -5.40 19.29 1.70
N GLY A 47 -4.74 19.06 2.83
CA GLY A 47 -5.41 18.95 4.13
C GLY A 47 -6.16 17.62 4.35
N ILE A 48 -5.89 16.60 3.54
CA ILE A 48 -6.48 15.28 3.71
C ILE A 48 -5.58 14.47 4.63
N TYR A 49 -6.06 14.15 5.81
CA TYR A 49 -5.31 13.43 6.83
C TYR A 49 -5.92 12.05 7.08
N ALA A 50 -5.07 11.12 7.51
CA ALA A 50 -5.44 9.78 7.93
C ALA A 50 -4.55 9.33 9.08
N ASP A 51 -5.03 8.42 9.92
CA ASP A 51 -4.24 7.85 11.01
C ASP A 51 -3.21 6.84 10.52
N TYR A 52 -3.53 6.14 9.43
CA TYR A 52 -2.73 5.03 8.91
C TYR A 52 -2.64 5.04 7.39
N LEU A 53 -1.42 4.82 6.88
CA LEU A 53 -1.21 4.42 5.50
C LEU A 53 -1.18 2.89 5.42
N LEU A 54 -2.04 2.33 4.56
CA LEU A 54 -2.13 0.89 4.33
C LEU A 54 -1.43 0.54 3.02
N VAL A 55 -0.43 -0.33 3.08
CA VAL A 55 0.33 -0.73 1.89
C VAL A 55 0.52 -2.25 1.81
N ASP A 56 0.68 -2.75 0.59
CA ASP A 56 1.04 -4.13 0.34
C ASP A 56 2.56 -4.36 0.48
N SER A 57 2.99 -5.61 0.28
CA SER A 57 4.40 -5.97 0.42
C SER A 57 5.32 -5.34 -0.63
N TRP A 58 4.79 -4.81 -1.72
CA TRP A 58 5.57 -4.13 -2.74
C TRP A 58 6.11 -2.78 -2.26
N TYR A 59 5.27 -2.02 -1.55
CA TYR A 59 5.62 -0.72 -0.98
C TYR A 59 6.21 -0.84 0.43
N ALA A 60 6.06 -1.98 1.09
CA ALA A 60 6.52 -2.21 2.46
C ALA A 60 8.04 -2.36 2.53
N LYS A 61 8.76 -1.28 2.23
CA LYS A 61 10.21 -1.17 2.41
C LYS A 61 10.52 -0.25 3.60
N PRO A 62 11.54 -0.56 4.42
CA PRO A 62 11.85 0.23 5.60
C PRO A 62 12.02 1.73 5.33
N ASP A 63 12.75 2.10 4.26
CA ASP A 63 12.97 3.50 3.90
C ASP A 63 11.66 4.21 3.51
N PHE A 64 10.79 3.54 2.76
CA PHE A 64 9.47 4.06 2.42
C PHE A 64 8.65 4.31 3.69
N ILE A 65 8.57 3.31 4.58
CA ILE A 65 7.83 3.39 5.83
C ILE A 65 8.38 4.50 6.72
N ASN A 66 9.70 4.61 6.84
CA ASN A 66 10.35 5.66 7.61
C ASN A 66 9.99 7.06 7.08
N THR A 67 10.00 7.24 5.76
CA THR A 67 9.59 8.51 5.13
C THR A 67 8.11 8.82 5.40
N VAL A 68 7.23 7.82 5.42
CA VAL A 68 5.81 8.01 5.78
C VAL A 68 5.68 8.45 7.24
N GLN A 69 6.44 7.83 8.16
CA GLN A 69 6.44 8.21 9.58
C GLN A 69 6.96 9.64 9.81
N THR A 70 7.98 10.08 9.08
CA THR A 70 8.46 11.47 9.16
C THR A 70 7.42 12.50 8.67
N ASN A 71 6.44 12.07 7.88
CA ASN A 71 5.27 12.87 7.50
C ASN A 71 4.09 12.76 8.50
N GLY A 72 4.31 12.17 9.66
CA GLY A 72 3.32 12.11 10.75
C GLY A 72 2.29 10.99 10.66
N LEU A 73 2.43 10.04 9.72
CA LEU A 73 1.48 8.92 9.59
C LEU A 73 2.06 7.62 10.12
N ASN A 74 1.20 6.81 10.72
CA ASN A 74 1.52 5.42 10.99
C ASN A 74 1.31 4.54 9.77
N VAL A 75 2.01 3.42 9.71
CA VAL A 75 1.91 2.46 8.59
C VAL A 75 1.44 1.10 9.11
N ILE A 76 0.48 0.52 8.42
CA ILE A 76 0.13 -0.90 8.56
C ILE A 76 0.38 -1.56 7.20
N ALA A 77 1.26 -2.56 7.17
CA ALA A 77 1.72 -3.15 5.93
C ALA A 77 1.86 -4.67 6.03
N ARG A 78 1.44 -5.38 4.99
CA ARG A 78 1.90 -6.76 4.78
C ARG A 78 3.36 -6.71 4.36
N ILE A 79 4.19 -7.59 4.90
CA ILE A 79 5.60 -7.70 4.54
C ILE A 79 5.91 -9.05 3.92
N ALA A 80 6.86 -9.06 2.99
CA ALA A 80 7.37 -10.28 2.41
C ALA A 80 8.46 -10.90 3.31
N ASN A 81 8.58 -12.22 3.31
CA ASN A 81 9.67 -12.90 4.01
C ASN A 81 10.99 -12.71 3.23
N ASN A 82 11.62 -11.56 3.43
CA ASN A 82 12.91 -11.22 2.84
C ASN A 82 13.90 -10.77 3.92
N PRO A 83 14.81 -11.63 4.37
CA PRO A 83 15.74 -11.34 5.46
C PRO A 83 16.78 -10.26 5.10
N ARG A 84 16.97 -9.93 3.82
CA ARG A 84 17.85 -8.81 3.40
C ARG A 84 17.20 -7.45 3.66
N ILE A 85 15.87 -7.40 3.61
CA ILE A 85 15.09 -6.17 3.82
C ILE A 85 14.66 -6.05 5.28
N TRP A 86 14.17 -7.16 5.85
CA TRP A 86 13.59 -7.19 7.19
C TRP A 86 14.61 -7.72 8.20
N GLN A 87 15.39 -6.80 8.77
CA GLN A 87 16.45 -7.07 9.75
C GLN A 87 16.03 -6.58 11.11
N PHE A 88 15.87 -7.50 12.05
CA PHE A 88 15.47 -7.20 13.42
C PHE A 88 16.66 -7.24 14.36
N VAL A 89 16.58 -6.46 15.44
CA VAL A 89 17.61 -6.40 16.48
C VAL A 89 17.39 -7.53 17.49
N GLY A 90 18.48 -8.19 17.90
CA GLY A 90 18.45 -9.22 18.93
C GLY A 90 18.65 -10.65 18.39
N LYS A 91 18.44 -11.63 19.28
CA LYS A 91 18.69 -13.06 19.00
C LYS A 91 17.77 -13.62 17.90
N HIS A 92 16.52 -13.12 17.85
CA HIS A 92 15.53 -13.49 16.82
C HIS A 92 15.47 -12.38 15.77
N ASN A 93 16.24 -12.54 14.70
CA ASN A 93 16.47 -11.53 13.68
C ASN A 93 15.78 -11.81 12.33
N THR A 94 15.02 -12.90 12.23
CA THR A 94 14.22 -13.25 11.06
C THR A 94 12.74 -13.35 11.40
N LEU A 95 11.86 -13.20 10.42
CA LEU A 95 10.41 -13.34 10.60
C LEU A 95 10.02 -14.72 11.14
N GLU A 96 10.68 -15.78 10.65
CA GLU A 96 10.43 -17.15 11.10
C GLU A 96 10.85 -17.37 12.55
N SER A 97 12.03 -16.84 12.94
CA SER A 97 12.50 -16.95 14.31
C SER A 97 11.61 -16.16 15.28
N LEU A 98 11.13 -14.98 14.88
CA LEU A 98 10.17 -14.18 15.64
C LEU A 98 8.81 -14.88 15.78
N TYR A 99 8.30 -15.50 14.71
CA TYR A 99 7.08 -16.27 14.77
C TYR A 99 7.20 -17.48 15.69
N THR A 100 8.30 -18.23 15.59
CA THR A 100 8.58 -19.40 16.45
C THR A 100 8.69 -18.99 17.91
N GLN A 101 9.37 -17.87 18.20
CA GLN A 101 9.45 -17.31 19.54
C GLN A 101 8.08 -16.92 20.09
N ALA A 102 7.29 -16.20 19.29
CA ALA A 102 5.95 -15.79 19.67
C ALA A 102 5.06 -17.00 20.03
N LYS A 103 5.14 -18.09 19.27
CA LYS A 103 4.42 -19.34 19.56
C LYS A 103 4.84 -20.01 20.87
N LYS A 104 6.09 -19.90 21.25
CA LYS A 104 6.57 -20.45 22.53
C LYS A 104 6.09 -19.63 23.74
N GLN A 105 5.89 -18.34 23.54
CA GLN A 105 5.56 -17.40 24.63
C GLN A 105 4.08 -17.12 24.81
N LYS A 106 3.30 -17.30 23.76
CA LYS A 106 1.86 -16.95 23.73
C LYS A 106 1.04 -18.02 23.04
N THR A 107 -0.22 -18.13 23.44
CA THR A 107 -1.21 -18.95 22.72
C THR A 107 -1.71 -18.19 21.50
N SER A 108 -1.79 -18.90 20.36
CA SER A 108 -2.40 -18.34 19.14
C SER A 108 -3.90 -18.14 19.34
N LYS A 109 -4.39 -16.99 18.85
CA LYS A 109 -5.82 -16.67 18.87
C LYS A 109 -6.45 -17.08 17.53
N PHE A 110 -7.77 -17.29 17.55
CA PHE A 110 -8.54 -17.67 16.35
C PHE A 110 -9.26 -16.47 15.77
N GLY A 111 -9.39 -16.46 14.46
CA GLY A 111 -10.16 -15.48 13.73
C GLY A 111 -10.79 -16.09 12.48
N ASN A 112 -11.85 -15.45 12.00
CA ASN A 112 -12.54 -15.81 10.77
C ASN A 112 -12.62 -14.59 9.85
N TYR A 113 -12.46 -14.83 8.56
CA TYR A 113 -12.73 -13.83 7.54
C TYR A 113 -13.50 -14.50 6.41
N ASN A 114 -14.77 -14.13 6.26
CA ASN A 114 -15.72 -14.86 5.44
C ASN A 114 -15.70 -16.36 5.83
N THR A 115 -15.38 -17.25 4.90
CA THR A 115 -15.28 -18.69 5.11
C THR A 115 -13.88 -19.15 5.57
N ILE A 116 -12.88 -18.25 5.59
CA ILE A 116 -11.49 -18.61 5.87
C ILE A 116 -11.23 -18.53 7.38
N LYS A 117 -10.94 -19.69 7.99
CA LYS A 117 -10.46 -19.77 9.37
C LYS A 117 -8.95 -19.52 9.39
N TYR A 118 -8.48 -18.70 10.35
CA TYR A 118 -7.07 -18.42 10.55
C TYR A 118 -6.74 -18.35 12.04
N THR A 119 -5.48 -18.56 12.35
CA THR A 119 -4.94 -18.24 13.67
C THR A 119 -4.02 -17.04 13.56
N TYR A 120 -3.90 -16.27 14.64
CA TYR A 120 -2.98 -15.15 14.68
C TYR A 120 -2.26 -15.06 16.01
N ILE A 121 -1.07 -14.50 15.96
CA ILE A 121 -0.21 -14.26 17.10
C ILE A 121 0.66 -13.03 16.81
N SER A 122 1.04 -12.29 17.83
CA SER A 122 1.83 -11.09 17.63
C SER A 122 3.06 -11.03 18.54
N THR A 123 4.04 -10.27 18.08
CA THR A 123 5.19 -9.89 18.86
C THR A 123 5.54 -8.42 18.60
N ILE A 124 6.16 -7.78 19.60
CA ILE A 124 6.79 -6.48 19.42
C ILE A 124 8.29 -6.71 19.31
N THR A 125 8.90 -6.12 18.32
CA THR A 125 10.34 -6.22 18.06
C THR A 125 10.91 -4.89 17.60
N THR A 126 12.23 -4.78 17.53
CA THR A 126 12.92 -3.60 17.03
C THR A 126 13.51 -3.89 15.64
N HIS A 127 13.09 -3.13 14.64
CA HIS A 127 13.72 -3.14 13.32
C HIS A 127 14.86 -2.12 13.29
N LYS A 128 15.95 -2.43 12.57
CA LYS A 128 17.16 -1.56 12.54
C LYS A 128 16.85 -0.11 12.10
N THR A 129 15.98 0.08 11.13
CA THR A 129 15.63 1.40 10.56
C THR A 129 14.38 1.99 11.20
N LEU A 130 13.35 1.16 11.44
CA LEU A 130 12.03 1.63 11.86
C LEU A 130 11.87 1.75 13.37
N GLY A 131 12.87 1.29 14.15
CA GLY A 131 12.72 1.21 15.58
C GLY A 131 11.70 0.16 16.02
N ARG A 132 10.93 0.48 17.05
CA ARG A 132 9.97 -0.46 17.66
C ARG A 132 8.73 -0.60 16.79
N ILE A 133 8.42 -1.83 16.41
CA ILE A 133 7.24 -2.18 15.59
C ILE A 133 6.53 -3.40 16.17
N LYS A 134 5.25 -3.52 15.88
CA LYS A 134 4.45 -4.71 16.20
C LYS A 134 4.24 -5.53 14.92
N ILE A 135 4.42 -6.84 15.03
CA ILE A 135 4.18 -7.80 13.94
C ILE A 135 3.05 -8.73 14.36
N VAL A 136 2.01 -8.81 13.55
CA VAL A 136 0.94 -9.77 13.67
C VAL A 136 1.12 -10.84 12.59
N PHE A 137 1.33 -12.07 12.99
CA PHE A 137 1.42 -13.21 12.10
C PHE A 137 0.05 -13.86 11.97
N ILE A 138 -0.49 -13.88 10.77
CA ILE A 138 -1.72 -14.57 10.44
C ILE A 138 -1.36 -15.89 9.76
N LYS A 139 -1.78 -17.02 10.34
CA LYS A 139 -1.58 -18.36 9.78
C LYS A 139 -2.89 -18.91 9.26
N THR A 140 -2.95 -19.12 7.96
CA THR A 140 -3.97 -19.93 7.29
C THR A 140 -3.47 -21.36 7.10
N LYS A 141 -4.27 -22.21 6.46
CA LYS A 141 -3.86 -23.59 6.16
C LYS A 141 -2.50 -23.62 5.44
N ASP A 142 -2.34 -22.78 4.42
CA ASP A 142 -1.19 -22.87 3.50
C ASP A 142 -0.19 -21.72 3.66
N ASN A 143 -0.58 -20.60 4.26
CA ASN A 143 0.22 -19.38 4.26
C ASN A 143 0.46 -18.81 5.65
N LEU A 144 1.63 -18.22 5.82
CA LEU A 144 1.98 -17.34 6.93
C LEU A 144 2.08 -15.91 6.39
N ILE A 145 1.22 -15.03 6.90
CA ILE A 145 1.10 -13.64 6.45
C ILE A 145 1.52 -12.73 7.59
N PRO A 146 2.72 -12.14 7.54
CA PRO A 146 3.13 -11.15 8.52
C PRO A 146 2.61 -9.75 8.13
N ILE A 147 1.96 -9.10 9.09
CA ILE A 147 1.51 -7.71 9.00
C ILE A 147 2.21 -6.91 10.08
N ILE A 148 2.86 -5.82 9.71
CA ILE A 148 3.49 -4.90 10.66
C ILE A 148 2.60 -3.70 10.92
N SER A 149 2.77 -3.12 12.12
CA SER A 149 2.28 -1.80 12.47
C SER A 149 3.40 -0.99 13.11
N THR A 150 3.56 0.25 12.67
CA THR A 150 4.47 1.22 13.34
C THR A 150 3.86 1.75 14.64
N ASN A 151 2.53 1.73 14.78
CA ASN A 151 1.86 1.97 16.04
C ASN A 151 1.76 0.65 16.84
N THR A 152 2.57 0.52 17.88
CA THR A 152 2.63 -0.69 18.71
C THR A 152 1.50 -0.78 19.74
N ASN A 153 0.73 0.28 19.95
CA ASN A 153 -0.38 0.32 20.91
C ASN A 153 -1.66 -0.33 20.39
N LEU A 154 -1.79 -0.47 19.09
CA LEU A 154 -2.93 -1.16 18.50
C LEU A 154 -3.01 -2.62 18.96
N SER A 155 -4.21 -3.10 19.24
CA SER A 155 -4.47 -4.52 19.44
C SER A 155 -4.25 -5.30 18.12
N ASP A 156 -4.08 -6.61 18.22
CA ASP A 156 -3.88 -7.46 17.05
C ASP A 156 -5.08 -7.41 16.09
N ILE A 157 -6.29 -7.37 16.66
CA ILE A 157 -7.55 -7.30 15.91
C ILE A 157 -7.71 -5.96 15.20
N GLU A 158 -7.34 -4.85 15.83
CA GLU A 158 -7.36 -3.54 15.19
C GLU A 158 -6.42 -3.51 13.98
N ILE A 159 -5.19 -4.03 14.12
CA ILE A 159 -4.24 -4.13 13.02
C ILE A 159 -4.82 -4.95 11.86
N ILE A 160 -5.39 -6.14 12.16
CA ILE A 160 -5.96 -7.03 11.15
C ILE A 160 -7.14 -6.34 10.45
N ASN A 161 -8.07 -5.78 11.21
CA ASN A 161 -9.28 -5.16 10.66
C ASN A 161 -8.96 -3.88 9.87
N THR A 162 -8.01 -3.09 10.34
CA THR A 162 -7.57 -1.90 9.62
C THR A 162 -6.88 -2.30 8.31
N TYR A 163 -6.02 -3.30 8.33
CA TYR A 163 -5.36 -3.78 7.10
C TYR A 163 -6.34 -4.36 6.08
N LYS A 164 -7.40 -5.02 6.51
CA LYS A 164 -8.45 -5.54 5.61
C LYS A 164 -9.10 -4.43 4.77
N LYS A 165 -9.19 -3.19 5.27
CA LYS A 165 -9.73 -2.05 4.52
C LYS A 165 -8.95 -1.76 3.23
N ARG A 166 -7.67 -2.18 3.14
CA ARG A 166 -6.88 -2.07 1.90
C ARG A 166 -7.57 -2.75 0.71
N TRP A 167 -8.29 -3.85 0.94
CA TRP A 167 -9.02 -4.57 -0.10
C TRP A 167 -10.10 -3.71 -0.78
N ASN A 168 -10.57 -2.65 -0.14
CA ASN A 168 -11.54 -1.73 -0.75
C ASN A 168 -10.98 -1.04 -2.00
N ILE A 169 -9.66 -0.92 -2.14
CA ILE A 169 -9.01 -0.38 -3.34
C ILE A 169 -9.28 -1.31 -4.54
N GLU A 170 -9.10 -2.61 -4.34
CA GLU A 170 -9.31 -3.62 -5.39
C GLU A 170 -10.78 -3.71 -5.77
N GLN A 171 -11.68 -3.66 -4.79
CA GLN A 171 -13.11 -3.62 -5.01
C GLN A 171 -13.51 -2.34 -5.77
N GLY A 172 -13.02 -1.16 -5.36
CA GLY A 172 -13.28 0.10 -6.06
C GLY A 172 -12.83 0.09 -7.53
N TYR A 173 -11.64 -0.49 -7.82
CA TYR A 173 -11.21 -0.66 -9.21
C TYR A 173 -12.08 -1.65 -10.00
N LYS A 174 -12.59 -2.70 -9.35
CA LYS A 174 -13.55 -3.62 -9.98
C LYS A 174 -14.82 -2.88 -10.34
N ASP A 175 -15.39 -2.14 -9.40
CA ASP A 175 -16.62 -1.36 -9.61
C ASP A 175 -16.43 -0.31 -10.72
N LEU A 176 -15.30 0.40 -10.72
CA LEU A 176 -14.95 1.35 -11.78
C LEU A 176 -14.93 0.71 -13.17
N ARG A 177 -14.38 -0.50 -13.30
CA ARG A 177 -14.34 -1.23 -14.57
C ARG A 177 -15.70 -1.73 -15.00
N GLU A 178 -16.47 -2.27 -14.07
CA GLU A 178 -17.78 -2.89 -14.37
C GLU A 178 -18.85 -1.84 -14.67
N TYR A 179 -18.92 -0.78 -13.86
CA TYR A 179 -20.04 0.17 -13.91
C TYR A 179 -19.70 1.52 -14.55
N PHE A 180 -18.42 1.93 -14.54
CA PHE A 180 -18.01 3.26 -15.00
C PHE A 180 -17.09 3.23 -16.21
N GLN A 181 -16.96 2.09 -16.89
CA GLN A 181 -16.19 1.91 -18.12
C GLN A 181 -14.69 2.29 -17.98
N PHE A 182 -14.14 2.27 -16.78
CA PHE A 182 -12.73 2.55 -16.55
C PHE A 182 -11.83 1.48 -17.20
N GLY A 183 -10.84 1.92 -17.98
CA GLY A 183 -9.94 1.03 -18.72
C GLY A 183 -10.50 0.53 -20.06
N LYS A 184 -11.65 1.08 -20.50
CA LYS A 184 -12.24 0.83 -21.82
C LYS A 184 -12.24 2.08 -22.69
N GLU A 185 -11.30 2.99 -22.40
CA GLU A 185 -11.19 4.24 -23.12
C GLU A 185 -10.53 4.02 -24.48
N GLU A 186 -11.21 4.45 -25.55
CA GLU A 186 -10.71 4.39 -26.93
C GLU A 186 -10.10 5.72 -27.39
N ASN A 187 -10.00 6.70 -26.49
CA ASN A 187 -9.50 8.02 -26.80
C ASN A 187 -7.99 8.00 -27.11
N ARG A 188 -7.62 8.58 -28.25
CA ARG A 188 -6.22 8.75 -28.66
C ARG A 188 -5.59 10.05 -28.15
N ILE A 189 -6.41 11.02 -27.76
CA ILE A 189 -5.98 12.33 -27.25
C ILE A 189 -5.80 12.23 -25.74
N TYR A 190 -4.64 12.64 -25.23
CA TYR A 190 -4.28 12.52 -23.82
C TYR A 190 -5.25 13.25 -22.90
N GLU A 191 -5.63 14.48 -23.24
CA GLU A 191 -6.54 15.32 -22.46
C GLU A 191 -7.93 14.68 -22.36
N ALA A 192 -8.43 14.12 -23.46
CA ALA A 192 -9.71 13.40 -23.48
C ALA A 192 -9.66 12.12 -22.63
N LEU A 193 -8.54 11.39 -22.64
CA LEU A 193 -8.32 10.24 -21.77
C LEU A 193 -8.36 10.63 -20.29
N ILE A 194 -7.64 11.67 -19.90
CA ILE A 194 -7.61 12.18 -18.53
C ILE A 194 -9.00 12.66 -18.09
N ALA A 195 -9.70 13.41 -18.95
CA ALA A 195 -11.05 13.89 -18.66
C ALA A 195 -12.01 12.70 -18.41
N ARG A 196 -11.97 11.67 -19.26
CA ARG A 196 -12.80 10.48 -19.09
C ARG A 196 -12.49 9.71 -17.80
N ILE A 197 -11.21 9.46 -17.51
CA ILE A 197 -10.78 8.83 -16.26
C ILE A 197 -11.28 9.64 -15.06
N THR A 198 -11.12 10.97 -15.09
CA THR A 198 -11.57 11.85 -14.01
C THR A 198 -13.09 11.78 -13.81
N LEU A 199 -13.87 11.78 -14.90
CA LEU A 199 -15.32 11.63 -14.85
C LEU A 199 -15.75 10.28 -14.27
N SER A 200 -15.06 9.18 -14.62
CA SER A 200 -15.33 7.86 -14.06
C SER A 200 -15.14 7.84 -12.55
N PHE A 201 -14.03 8.42 -12.05
CA PHE A 201 -13.79 8.54 -10.61
C PHE A 201 -14.78 9.47 -9.91
N LEU A 202 -15.16 10.58 -10.54
CA LEU A 202 -16.15 11.51 -9.99
C LEU A 202 -17.52 10.81 -9.85
N ALA A 203 -17.97 10.12 -10.90
CA ALA A 203 -19.23 9.37 -10.90
C ALA A 203 -19.21 8.27 -9.81
N TYR A 204 -18.10 7.53 -9.69
CA TYR A 204 -17.92 6.54 -8.63
C TYR A 204 -18.03 7.17 -7.24
N ASN A 205 -17.36 8.30 -7.00
CA ASN A 205 -17.39 8.97 -5.71
C ASN A 205 -18.79 9.48 -5.35
N ILE A 206 -19.50 10.09 -6.30
CA ILE A 206 -20.88 10.57 -6.10
C ILE A 206 -21.81 9.39 -5.78
N THR A 207 -21.75 8.32 -6.57
CA THR A 207 -22.58 7.13 -6.35
C THR A 207 -22.26 6.48 -5.00
N SER A 208 -20.98 6.37 -4.65
CA SER A 208 -20.55 5.82 -3.35
C SER A 208 -21.01 6.69 -2.17
N TYR A 209 -21.06 8.00 -2.35
CA TYR A 209 -21.56 8.93 -1.35
C TYR A 209 -23.07 8.76 -1.16
N ILE A 210 -23.84 8.75 -2.24
CA ILE A 210 -25.31 8.57 -2.21
C ILE A 210 -25.69 7.24 -1.55
N ASN A 211 -24.96 6.17 -1.83
CA ASN A 211 -25.25 4.85 -1.24
C ASN A 211 -24.90 4.73 0.26
N ARG A 212 -24.27 5.74 0.85
CA ARG A 212 -23.93 5.77 2.29
C ARG A 212 -24.91 6.61 3.14
N ILE A 213 -25.76 7.40 2.47
CA ILE A 213 -26.84 8.15 3.09
C ILE A 213 -28.08 7.26 3.18
#